data_38edbde9e4b5a1dfddc85a0c3deb6016
#
_entry.id   38edbde9e4b5a1dfddc85a0c3deb6016
#
_cell.length_a   1.000
_cell.length_b   1.000
_cell.length_c   1.000
_cell.angle_alpha   90.00
_cell.angle_beta   90.00
_cell.angle_gamma   90.00
#
_symmetry.space_group_name_H-M   'P 1'
#
loop_
_entity.id
_entity.type
_entity.pdbx_description
1 polymer ?
#
loop_
_entity_poly.entity_id
_entity_poly.type
_entity_poly.pdbx_seq_one_letter_code
_entity_poly.pdbx_strand_id
1 'polypeptide(L)'
;GALTLFAQLAIAHAQFETIHPYHDGNGRTGRLLLPLLLTAEGYPPLYLSGALLRARSSYYEALASVQLRGEWGPWLQLLSRAVVESCDESIAIARDLVTLVERWEQELGRYRAHSATRRVPRFLIGHPVLSVQQAAEGLGVSQPAANAALNNLLAAGIVSLVSERQWG
;
A
#
# COMPACT_ATOMS: atom_id res chain seq x y z
N GLY A 1 -24.17 9.09 22.54
CA GLY A 1 -24.01 9.02 21.08
C GLY A 1 -22.79 8.18 20.74
N ALA A 2 -22.85 7.45 19.63
CA ALA A 2 -21.72 6.68 19.17
C ALA A 2 -20.56 7.61 18.77
N LEU A 3 -19.32 7.21 19.05
CA LEU A 3 -18.13 7.92 18.61
C LEU A 3 -18.01 7.82 17.08
N THR A 4 -17.53 8.90 16.44
CA THR A 4 -17.18 8.85 15.01
C THR A 4 -16.02 7.88 14.80
N LEU A 5 -15.90 7.28 13.62
CA LEU A 5 -14.79 6.39 13.27
C LEU A 5 -13.43 7.06 13.51
N PHE A 6 -13.29 8.35 13.13
CA PHE A 6 -12.07 9.11 13.38
C PHE A 6 -11.73 9.17 14.88
N ALA A 7 -12.72 9.42 15.74
CA ALA A 7 -12.50 9.44 17.18
C ALA A 7 -12.10 8.05 17.72
N GLN A 8 -12.71 6.99 17.20
CA GLN A 8 -12.37 5.60 17.57
C GLN A 8 -10.91 5.29 17.19
N LEU A 9 -10.48 5.64 15.98
CA LEU A 9 -9.10 5.47 15.53
C LEU A 9 -8.11 6.23 16.42
N ALA A 10 -8.42 7.51 16.73
CA ALA A 10 -7.59 8.35 17.57
C ALA A 10 -7.42 7.80 18.97
N ILE A 11 -8.52 7.35 19.58
CA ILE A 11 -8.52 6.79 20.94
C ILE A 11 -7.79 5.45 20.95
N ALA A 12 -8.14 4.53 20.04
CA ALA A 12 -7.54 3.20 19.99
C ALA A 12 -6.01 3.27 19.85
N HIS A 13 -5.52 4.12 18.96
CA HIS A 13 -4.08 4.28 18.77
C HIS A 13 -3.39 4.90 20.02
N ALA A 14 -3.92 6.00 20.56
CA ALA A 14 -3.34 6.66 21.73
C ALA A 14 -3.35 5.74 22.95
N GLN A 15 -4.43 4.98 23.17
CA GLN A 15 -4.50 4.01 24.25
C GLN A 15 -3.52 2.86 24.07
N PHE A 16 -3.39 2.32 22.86
CA PHE A 16 -2.42 1.26 22.58
C PHE A 16 -0.99 1.70 22.87
N GLU A 17 -0.60 2.90 22.41
CA GLU A 17 0.72 3.46 22.68
C GLU A 17 0.93 3.77 24.19
N THR A 18 -0.13 4.04 24.92
CA THR A 18 -0.09 4.26 26.40
C THR A 18 0.07 2.96 27.15
N ILE A 19 -0.69 1.91 26.78
CA ILE A 19 -0.63 0.58 27.42
C ILE A 19 0.71 -0.11 27.13
N HIS A 20 1.25 0.10 25.93
CA HIS A 20 2.56 -0.39 25.48
C HIS A 20 2.79 -1.88 25.78
N PRO A 21 1.92 -2.80 25.27
CA PRO A 21 1.82 -4.16 25.79
C PRO A 21 2.99 -5.09 25.45
N TYR A 22 3.84 -4.71 24.49
CA TYR A 22 4.95 -5.56 24.04
C TYR A 22 6.32 -5.01 24.49
N HIS A 23 7.30 -5.88 24.63
CA HIS A 23 8.68 -5.47 24.92
C HIS A 23 9.32 -4.70 23.76
N ASP A 24 8.97 -5.01 22.52
CA ASP A 24 9.38 -4.29 21.30
C ASP A 24 8.26 -4.30 20.24
N GLY A 25 8.32 -3.34 19.34
CA GLY A 25 7.42 -3.27 18.18
C GLY A 25 6.09 -2.57 18.43
N ASN A 26 5.83 -1.99 19.61
CA ASN A 26 4.57 -1.33 19.91
C ASN A 26 4.22 -0.25 18.88
N GLY A 27 5.15 0.66 18.56
CA GLY A 27 4.87 1.70 17.58
C GLY A 27 4.57 1.17 16.17
N ARG A 28 5.15 0.04 15.76
CA ARG A 28 4.81 -0.64 14.49
C ARG A 28 3.41 -1.21 14.55
N THR A 29 3.10 -1.93 15.62
CA THR A 29 1.77 -2.53 15.85
C THR A 29 0.70 -1.45 16.00
N GLY A 30 0.94 -0.41 16.79
CA GLY A 30 0.01 0.71 16.97
C GLY A 30 -0.35 1.38 15.65
N ARG A 31 0.64 1.63 14.77
CA ARG A 31 0.37 2.17 13.44
C ARG A 31 -0.37 1.22 12.52
N LEU A 32 -0.21 -0.10 12.68
CA LEU A 32 -0.98 -1.10 11.92
C LEU A 32 -2.43 -1.22 12.39
N LEU A 33 -2.75 -0.87 13.64
CA LEU A 33 -4.14 -0.86 14.09
C LEU A 33 -5.01 0.09 13.27
N LEU A 34 -4.47 1.21 12.81
CA LEU A 34 -5.23 2.23 12.07
C LEU A 34 -5.83 1.67 10.75
N PRO A 35 -5.03 1.11 9.81
CA PRO A 35 -5.60 0.50 8.60
C PRO A 35 -6.46 -0.73 8.90
N LEU A 36 -6.17 -1.51 9.94
CA LEU A 36 -6.99 -2.67 10.32
C LEU A 36 -8.38 -2.26 10.80
N LEU A 37 -8.48 -1.23 11.65
CA LEU A 37 -9.77 -0.69 12.11
C LEU A 37 -10.58 -0.09 10.96
N LEU A 38 -9.93 0.64 10.02
CA LEU A 38 -10.59 1.13 8.82
C LEU A 38 -11.18 -0.02 7.99
N THR A 39 -10.41 -1.09 7.78
CA THR A 39 -10.86 -2.26 7.02
C THR A 39 -12.00 -2.99 7.71
N ALA A 40 -11.96 -3.10 9.04
CA ALA A 40 -13.04 -3.71 9.82
C ALA A 40 -14.37 -2.96 9.68
N GLU A 41 -14.33 -1.65 9.48
CA GLU A 41 -15.49 -0.78 9.23
C GLU A 41 -15.86 -0.67 7.73
N GLY A 42 -15.25 -1.50 6.87
CA GLY A 42 -15.56 -1.56 5.44
C GLY A 42 -14.89 -0.49 4.58
N TYR A 43 -13.94 0.28 5.12
CA TYR A 43 -13.17 1.26 4.36
C TYR A 43 -11.91 0.63 3.76
N PRO A 44 -11.38 1.15 2.65
CA PRO A 44 -10.05 0.79 2.17
C PRO A 44 -8.99 1.03 3.25
N PRO A 45 -7.95 0.16 3.34
CA PRO A 45 -6.86 0.40 4.27
C PRO A 45 -6.11 1.68 3.91
N LEU A 46 -5.91 2.56 4.89
CA LEU A 46 -5.13 3.78 4.74
C LEU A 46 -3.90 3.71 5.63
N TYR A 47 -2.72 3.71 5.02
CA TYR A 47 -1.44 3.58 5.72
C TYR A 47 -0.90 4.95 6.15
N LEU A 48 -1.11 5.30 7.41
CA LEU A 48 -0.72 6.60 7.99
C LEU A 48 0.75 6.64 8.42
N SER A 49 1.46 5.52 8.37
CA SER A 49 2.83 5.40 8.91
C SER A 49 3.80 6.39 8.27
N GLY A 50 3.68 6.66 6.96
CA GLY A 50 4.54 7.61 6.25
C GLY A 50 4.37 9.03 6.79
N ALA A 51 3.13 9.51 6.84
CA ALA A 51 2.80 10.85 7.35
C ALA A 51 3.20 11.03 8.82
N LEU A 52 2.89 10.05 9.67
CA LEU A 52 3.26 10.08 11.08
C LEU A 52 4.78 10.07 11.31
N LEU A 53 5.54 9.33 10.48
CA LEU A 53 7.00 9.28 10.57
C LEU A 53 7.66 10.56 10.05
N ARG A 54 7.11 11.22 9.04
CA ARG A 54 7.58 12.55 8.60
C ARG A 54 7.40 13.60 9.71
N ALA A 55 6.31 13.51 10.48
CA ALA A 55 6.02 14.38 11.61
C ALA A 55 6.48 13.78 12.95
N ARG A 56 7.57 13.02 12.98
CA ARG A 56 7.96 12.17 14.11
C ARG A 56 8.01 12.90 15.45
N SER A 57 8.64 14.06 15.51
CA SER A 57 8.74 14.83 16.77
C SER A 57 7.36 15.23 17.29
N SER A 58 6.57 15.89 16.43
CA SER A 58 5.20 16.32 16.76
C SER A 58 4.29 15.14 17.10
N TYR A 59 4.51 13.96 16.49
CA TYR A 59 3.77 12.75 16.79
C TYR A 59 4.00 12.28 18.23
N TYR A 60 5.25 12.21 18.69
CA TYR A 60 5.54 11.84 20.08
C TYR A 60 5.09 12.89 21.07
N GLU A 61 5.25 14.19 20.76
CA GLU A 61 4.77 15.30 21.59
C GLU A 61 3.24 15.27 21.74
N ALA A 62 2.51 15.00 20.65
CA ALA A 62 1.07 14.91 20.66
C ALA A 62 0.56 13.71 21.48
N LEU A 63 1.21 12.54 21.37
CA LEU A 63 0.88 11.39 22.22
C LEU A 63 1.20 11.66 23.70
N ALA A 64 2.35 12.29 24.00
CA ALA A 64 2.70 12.69 25.35
C ALA A 64 1.70 13.70 25.95
N SER A 65 1.12 14.59 25.13
CA SER A 65 0.04 15.49 25.57
C SER A 65 -1.18 14.72 26.07
N VAL A 66 -1.59 13.69 25.33
CA VAL A 66 -2.70 12.81 25.75
C VAL A 66 -2.34 12.05 27.02
N GLN A 67 -1.15 11.41 27.03
CA GLN A 67 -0.74 10.50 28.11
C GLN A 67 -0.50 11.22 29.44
N LEU A 68 0.12 12.40 29.40
CA LEU A 68 0.58 13.11 30.61
C LEU A 68 -0.39 14.21 31.07
N ARG A 69 -1.18 14.75 30.14
CA ARG A 69 -2.02 15.94 30.45
C ARG A 69 -3.50 15.74 30.11
N GLY A 70 -3.88 14.63 29.42
CA GLY A 70 -5.23 14.43 28.91
C GLY A 70 -5.62 15.41 27.78
N GLU A 71 -4.65 16.06 27.14
CA GLU A 71 -4.87 17.05 26.08
C GLU A 71 -4.94 16.35 24.72
N TRP A 72 -6.14 16.14 24.21
CA TRP A 72 -6.37 15.45 22.92
C TRP A 72 -6.20 16.34 21.70
N GLY A 73 -6.28 17.67 21.83
CA GLY A 73 -6.24 18.61 20.71
C GLY A 73 -5.05 18.41 19.77
N PRO A 74 -3.79 18.42 20.26
CA PRO A 74 -2.61 18.23 19.43
C PRO A 74 -2.61 16.91 18.66
N TRP A 75 -3.04 15.82 19.32
CA TRP A 75 -3.12 14.50 18.71
C TRP A 75 -4.18 14.43 17.60
N LEU A 76 -5.39 14.92 17.86
CA LEU A 76 -6.46 14.94 16.87
C LEU A 76 -6.11 15.79 15.65
N GLN A 77 -5.45 16.94 15.84
CA GLN A 77 -4.98 17.79 14.74
C GLN A 77 -3.89 17.09 13.90
N LEU A 78 -2.94 16.44 14.54
CA LEU A 78 -1.87 15.73 13.84
C LEU A 78 -2.42 14.53 13.08
N LEU A 79 -3.27 13.71 13.70
CA LEU A 79 -3.89 12.55 13.05
C LEU A 79 -4.76 12.99 11.88
N SER A 80 -5.55 14.06 12.02
CA SER A 80 -6.37 14.61 10.91
C SER A 80 -5.51 15.00 9.71
N ARG A 81 -4.40 15.72 9.94
CA ARG A 81 -3.46 16.06 8.86
C ARG A 81 -2.85 14.82 8.22
N ALA A 82 -2.43 13.84 9.03
CA ALA A 82 -1.88 12.60 8.51
C ALA A 82 -2.88 11.82 7.65
N VAL A 83 -4.16 11.81 8.02
CA VAL A 83 -5.23 11.19 7.23
C VAL A 83 -5.38 11.88 5.88
N VAL A 84 -5.51 13.21 5.86
CA VAL A 84 -5.66 13.97 4.61
C VAL A 84 -4.45 13.77 3.69
N GLU A 85 -3.24 13.93 4.21
CA GLU A 85 -1.99 13.74 3.47
C GLU A 85 -1.89 12.32 2.88
N SER A 86 -2.20 11.29 3.67
CA SER A 86 -2.15 9.91 3.20
C SER A 86 -3.24 9.59 2.17
N CYS A 87 -4.41 10.22 2.24
CA CYS A 87 -5.44 10.12 1.21
C CYS A 87 -4.95 10.74 -0.12
N ASP A 88 -4.40 11.95 -0.05
CA ASP A 88 -3.90 12.66 -1.25
C ASP A 88 -2.76 11.88 -1.92
N GLU A 89 -1.81 11.36 -1.14
CA GLU A 89 -0.74 10.49 -1.64
C GLU A 89 -1.30 9.20 -2.29
N SER A 90 -2.28 8.55 -1.64
CA SER A 90 -2.88 7.32 -2.17
C SER A 90 -3.61 7.57 -3.50
N ILE A 91 -4.32 8.70 -3.61
CA ILE A 91 -5.00 9.11 -4.85
C ILE A 91 -3.97 9.42 -5.95
N ALA A 92 -2.87 10.10 -5.62
CA ALA A 92 -1.81 10.39 -6.57
C ALA A 92 -1.17 9.11 -7.10
N ILE A 93 -0.78 8.18 -6.22
CA ILE A 93 -0.23 6.87 -6.60
C ILE A 93 -1.20 6.09 -7.49
N ALA A 94 -2.50 6.06 -7.14
CA ALA A 94 -3.50 5.37 -7.94
C ALA A 94 -3.60 5.95 -9.37
N ARG A 95 -3.56 7.27 -9.52
CA ARG A 95 -3.54 7.94 -10.83
C ARG A 95 -2.29 7.60 -11.64
N ASP A 96 -1.12 7.62 -10.99
CA ASP A 96 0.15 7.28 -11.63
C ASP A 96 0.16 5.82 -12.11
N LEU A 97 -0.39 4.89 -11.32
CA LEU A 97 -0.51 3.48 -11.70
C LEU A 97 -1.47 3.29 -12.89
N VAL A 98 -2.60 3.99 -12.91
CA VAL A 98 -3.52 3.97 -14.06
C VAL A 98 -2.82 4.46 -15.33
N THR A 99 -2.17 5.62 -15.26
CA THR A 99 -1.42 6.20 -16.38
C THR A 99 -0.32 5.26 -16.86
N LEU A 100 0.38 4.61 -15.93
CA LEU A 100 1.43 3.63 -16.25
C LEU A 100 0.87 2.44 -17.04
N VAL A 101 -0.25 1.88 -16.58
CA VAL A 101 -0.92 0.76 -17.26
C VAL A 101 -1.38 1.16 -18.66
N GLU A 102 -2.02 2.32 -18.81
CA GLU A 102 -2.48 2.83 -20.10
C GLU A 102 -1.32 2.99 -21.10
N ARG A 103 -0.19 3.53 -20.64
CA ARG A 103 1.03 3.63 -21.47
C ARG A 103 1.51 2.25 -21.91
N TRP A 104 1.62 1.28 -21.00
CA TRP A 104 2.01 -0.08 -21.34
C TRP A 104 1.02 -0.77 -22.29
N GLU A 105 -0.27 -0.57 -22.10
CA GLU A 105 -1.30 -1.11 -23.01
C GLU A 105 -1.19 -0.51 -24.42
N GLN A 106 -0.81 0.77 -24.54
CA GLN A 106 -0.54 1.41 -25.83
C GLN A 106 0.71 0.81 -26.52
N GLU A 107 1.82 0.69 -25.79
CA GLU A 107 3.08 0.11 -26.28
C GLU A 107 2.89 -1.33 -26.77
N LEU A 108 2.03 -2.09 -26.08
CA LEU A 108 1.69 -3.48 -26.42
C LEU A 108 0.53 -3.59 -27.43
N GLY A 109 0.07 -2.49 -28.00
CA GLY A 109 -1.05 -2.42 -28.95
C GLY A 109 -0.92 -3.32 -30.18
N ARG A 110 0.33 -3.65 -30.58
CA ARG A 110 0.63 -4.58 -31.69
C ARG A 110 0.25 -6.05 -31.41
N TYR A 111 0.06 -6.43 -30.16
CA TYR A 111 -0.32 -7.79 -29.79
C TYR A 111 -1.85 -7.95 -29.78
N ARG A 112 -2.35 -9.19 -29.99
CA ARG A 112 -3.80 -9.47 -29.98
C ARG A 112 -4.42 -9.10 -28.62
N ALA A 113 -5.61 -8.52 -28.65
CA ALA A 113 -6.30 -7.97 -27.46
C ALA A 113 -6.40 -8.95 -26.28
N HIS A 114 -6.64 -10.23 -26.54
CA HIS A 114 -6.79 -11.27 -25.51
C HIS A 114 -5.52 -12.08 -25.23
N SER A 115 -4.36 -11.69 -25.80
CA SER A 115 -3.10 -12.39 -25.56
C SER A 115 -2.64 -12.23 -24.11
N ALA A 116 -1.89 -13.19 -23.59
CA ALA A 116 -1.24 -13.07 -22.28
C ALA A 116 -0.41 -11.79 -22.18
N THR A 117 0.32 -11.41 -23.24
CA THR A 117 1.13 -10.18 -23.31
C THR A 117 0.32 -8.92 -22.97
N ARG A 118 -0.94 -8.80 -23.46
CA ARG A 118 -1.80 -7.63 -23.18
C ARG A 118 -2.44 -7.66 -21.78
N ARG A 119 -2.43 -8.81 -21.11
CA ARG A 119 -3.02 -8.99 -19.77
C ARG A 119 -2.01 -8.82 -18.63
N VAL A 120 -0.71 -9.06 -18.89
CA VAL A 120 0.35 -8.94 -17.88
C VAL A 120 0.44 -7.55 -17.25
N PRO A 121 0.33 -6.41 -17.96
CA PRO A 121 0.44 -5.09 -17.36
C PRO A 121 -0.45 -4.86 -16.14
N ARG A 122 -1.72 -5.22 -16.24
CA ARG A 122 -2.66 -5.10 -15.10
C ARG A 122 -2.32 -6.04 -13.96
N PHE A 123 -1.80 -7.22 -14.27
CA PHE A 123 -1.37 -8.19 -13.26
C PHE A 123 -0.14 -7.71 -12.50
N LEU A 124 0.79 -7.00 -13.17
CA LEU A 124 2.00 -6.42 -12.58
C LEU A 124 1.70 -5.39 -11.49
N ILE A 125 0.57 -4.69 -11.53
CA ILE A 125 0.20 -3.71 -10.48
C ILE A 125 0.11 -4.38 -9.10
N GLY A 126 -0.47 -5.57 -9.03
CA GLY A 126 -0.54 -6.34 -7.79
C GLY A 126 0.67 -7.24 -7.53
N HIS A 127 1.49 -7.48 -8.57
CA HIS A 127 2.60 -8.44 -8.53
C HIS A 127 3.83 -7.85 -9.25
N PRO A 128 4.48 -6.82 -8.67
CA PRO A 128 5.59 -6.11 -9.33
C PRO A 128 6.84 -6.98 -9.54
N VAL A 129 6.96 -8.07 -8.80
CA VAL A 129 7.97 -9.11 -8.98
C VAL A 129 7.25 -10.44 -9.13
N LEU A 130 7.50 -11.16 -10.21
CA LEU A 130 6.83 -12.43 -10.47
C LEU A 130 7.71 -13.38 -11.28
N SER A 131 7.49 -14.68 -11.08
CA SER A 131 8.06 -15.75 -11.90
C SER A 131 7.14 -16.09 -13.08
N VAL A 132 7.67 -16.85 -14.05
CA VAL A 132 6.87 -17.41 -15.17
C VAL A 132 5.70 -18.25 -14.65
N GLN A 133 5.93 -19.04 -13.58
CA GLN A 133 4.90 -19.86 -12.97
C GLN A 133 3.77 -19.00 -12.38
N GLN A 134 4.09 -17.97 -11.57
CA GLN A 134 3.11 -17.05 -11.00
C GLN A 134 2.32 -16.30 -12.08
N ALA A 135 2.99 -15.91 -13.18
CA ALA A 135 2.31 -15.29 -14.30
C ALA A 135 1.35 -16.27 -15.00
N ALA A 136 1.75 -17.55 -15.19
CA ALA A 136 0.92 -18.58 -15.79
C ALA A 136 -0.34 -18.84 -14.94
N GLU A 137 -0.16 -19.04 -13.64
CA GLU A 137 -1.25 -19.29 -12.69
C GLU A 137 -2.20 -18.08 -12.59
N GLY A 138 -1.67 -16.89 -12.37
CA GLY A 138 -2.46 -15.67 -12.17
C GLY A 138 -3.23 -15.23 -13.43
N LEU A 139 -2.70 -15.50 -14.62
CA LEU A 139 -3.37 -15.20 -15.89
C LEU A 139 -4.22 -16.37 -16.41
N GLY A 140 -4.13 -17.57 -15.82
CA GLY A 140 -4.82 -18.77 -16.30
C GLY A 140 -4.36 -19.19 -17.70
N VAL A 141 -3.04 -19.17 -17.94
CA VAL A 141 -2.44 -19.56 -19.24
C VAL A 141 -1.35 -20.63 -19.05
N SER A 142 -0.92 -21.27 -20.13
CA SER A 142 0.19 -22.22 -20.05
C SER A 142 1.53 -21.50 -19.73
N GLN A 143 2.48 -22.21 -19.10
CA GLN A 143 3.83 -21.66 -18.85
C GLN A 143 4.54 -21.18 -20.12
N PRO A 144 4.51 -21.88 -21.25
CA PRO A 144 5.06 -21.36 -22.50
C PRO A 144 4.43 -20.04 -22.94
N ALA A 145 3.11 -19.87 -22.78
CA ALA A 145 2.42 -18.62 -23.10
C ALA A 145 2.78 -17.48 -22.15
N ALA A 146 2.90 -17.77 -20.84
CA ALA A 146 3.36 -16.79 -19.86
C ALA A 146 4.81 -16.37 -20.12
N ASN A 147 5.71 -17.32 -20.39
CA ASN A 147 7.11 -17.03 -20.71
C ASN A 147 7.24 -16.16 -21.98
N ALA A 148 6.50 -16.49 -23.04
CA ALA A 148 6.46 -15.68 -24.25
C ALA A 148 5.94 -14.26 -23.98
N ALA A 149 4.92 -14.13 -23.14
CA ALA A 149 4.39 -12.82 -22.74
C ALA A 149 5.43 -12.00 -21.97
N LEU A 150 6.11 -12.57 -20.98
CA LEU A 150 7.15 -11.87 -20.21
C LEU A 150 8.34 -11.47 -21.07
N ASN A 151 8.76 -12.31 -22.02
CA ASN A 151 9.80 -11.97 -22.99
C ASN A 151 9.40 -10.79 -23.89
N ASN A 152 8.13 -10.70 -24.28
CA ASN A 152 7.61 -9.56 -25.03
C ASN A 152 7.65 -8.26 -24.22
N LEU A 153 7.34 -8.32 -22.91
CA LEU A 153 7.43 -7.18 -22.00
C LEU A 153 8.88 -6.79 -21.74
N LEU A 154 9.79 -7.77 -21.62
CA LEU A 154 11.22 -7.54 -21.51
C LEU A 154 11.77 -6.82 -22.74
N ALA A 155 11.40 -7.27 -23.94
CA ALA A 155 11.78 -6.63 -25.21
C ALA A 155 11.19 -5.22 -25.37
N ALA A 156 10.04 -4.94 -24.74
CA ALA A 156 9.44 -3.61 -24.70
C ALA A 156 10.00 -2.73 -23.57
N GLY A 157 10.90 -3.24 -22.71
CA GLY A 157 11.46 -2.49 -21.58
C GLY A 157 10.47 -2.23 -20.43
N ILE A 158 9.35 -2.93 -20.41
CA ILE A 158 8.31 -2.81 -19.37
C ILE A 158 8.73 -3.55 -18.09
N VAL A 159 9.44 -4.65 -18.23
CA VAL A 159 10.00 -5.44 -17.12
C VAL A 159 11.50 -5.62 -17.31
N SER A 160 12.19 -5.93 -16.20
CA SER A 160 13.62 -6.30 -16.21
C SER A 160 13.83 -7.58 -15.39
N LEU A 161 14.93 -8.27 -15.65
CA LEU A 161 15.32 -9.43 -14.84
C LEU A 161 15.83 -8.95 -13.48
N VAL A 162 15.31 -9.53 -12.40
CA VAL A 162 15.75 -9.21 -11.02
C VAL A 162 17.06 -9.91 -10.67
N SER A 163 17.34 -11.08 -11.27
CA SER A 163 18.63 -11.76 -11.12
C SER A 163 18.96 -12.56 -12.38
N GLU A 164 20.25 -12.60 -12.72
CA GLU A 164 20.77 -13.48 -13.79
C GLU A 164 20.97 -14.93 -13.27
N ARG A 165 20.82 -15.18 -11.95
CA ARG A 165 20.98 -16.51 -11.38
C ARG A 165 19.72 -17.34 -11.68
N GLN A 166 19.88 -18.35 -12.50
CA GLN A 166 18.98 -19.50 -12.52
C GLN A 166 19.09 -20.18 -11.15
N TRP A 167 18.00 -20.17 -10.40
CA TRP A 167 17.86 -21.07 -9.27
C TRP A 167 17.65 -22.47 -9.84
N GLY A 168 18.70 -23.30 -9.70
CA GLY A 168 18.63 -24.71 -10.04
C GLY A 168 17.77 -25.49 -9.04
#